data_309fcad77f5c836fa426a7ee990f220b
#
_entry.id   309fcad77f5c836fa426a7ee990f220b
#
_cell.length_a   1.000
_cell.length_b   1.000
_cell.length_c   1.000
_cell.angle_alpha   90.00
_cell.angle_beta   90.00
_cell.angle_gamma   90.00
#
_symmetry.space_group_name_H-M   'P 1'
#
loop_
_entity.id
_entity.type
_entity.pdbx_description
1 polymer ?
#
loop_
_entity_poly.entity_id
_entity_poly.type
_entity_poly.pdbx_seq_one_letter_code
_entity_poly.pdbx_strand_id
1 'polypeptide(L)' 'MTEEIILQDLKDIFATVNPKQDLEQVTMESRLGEDLGLDSLTLMLMSLAVETRFGIRIEPGVSFVRVADVVNYIA' A
#
# COMPACT_ATOMS: atom_id res chain seq x y z
N MET A 1 -11.54 10.93 5.33
CA MET A 1 -10.11 10.65 5.53
C MET A 1 -9.31 11.29 4.41
N THR A 2 -8.27 12.03 4.73
CA THR A 2 -7.47 12.72 3.71
C THR A 2 -6.45 11.77 3.08
N GLU A 3 -5.98 12.11 1.88
CA GLU A 3 -4.94 11.32 1.21
C GLU A 3 -3.66 11.24 2.06
N GLU A 4 -3.31 12.31 2.75
CA GLU A 4 -2.12 12.33 3.59
C GLU A 4 -2.21 11.34 4.75
N ILE A 5 -3.38 11.24 5.37
CA ILE A 5 -3.60 10.30 6.47
C ILE A 5 -3.55 8.86 5.94
N ILE A 6 -4.19 8.62 4.81
CA ILE A 6 -4.17 7.31 4.18
C ILE A 6 -2.74 6.92 3.81
N LEU A 7 -2.00 7.83 3.20
CA LEU A 7 -0.61 7.57 2.82
C LEU A 7 0.26 7.26 4.04
N GLN A 8 0.07 7.98 5.13
CA GLN A 8 0.82 7.74 6.36
C GLN A 8 0.52 6.35 6.92
N ASP A 9 -0.74 5.95 6.92
CA ASP A 9 -1.13 4.61 7.36
C ASP A 9 -0.56 3.53 6.44
N LEU A 10 -0.53 3.79 5.13
CA LEU A 10 0.07 2.86 4.17
C LEU A 10 1.57 2.71 4.40
N LYS A 11 2.26 3.79 4.75
CA LYS A 11 3.69 3.70 5.08
C LYS A 11 3.93 2.79 6.27
N ASP A 12 3.06 2.84 7.28
CA ASP A 12 3.15 1.93 8.42
C ASP A 12 2.98 0.48 7.98
N ILE A 13 2.05 0.23 7.07
CA ILE A 13 1.82 -1.11 6.53
C ILE A 13 3.05 -1.57 5.73
N PHE A 14 3.62 -0.69 4.89
CA PHE A 14 4.82 -1.02 4.11
C PHE A 14 5.98 -1.37 5.02
N ALA A 15 6.15 -0.65 6.14
CA ALA A 15 7.20 -0.96 7.10
C ALA A 15 7.01 -2.33 7.75
N THR A 16 5.77 -2.75 7.91
CA THR A 16 5.47 -4.07 8.49
C THR A 16 5.77 -5.19 7.51
N VAL A 17 5.40 -5.03 6.22
CA VAL A 17 5.63 -6.06 5.22
C VAL A 17 7.05 -6.07 4.69
N ASN A 18 7.75 -4.93 4.75
CA ASN A 18 9.15 -4.82 4.34
C ASN A 18 9.89 -3.86 5.28
N PRO A 19 10.42 -4.36 6.42
CA PRO A 19 11.07 -3.49 7.41
C PRO A 19 12.29 -2.73 6.91
N LYS A 20 12.87 -3.14 5.79
CA LYS A 20 14.03 -2.48 5.21
C LYS A 20 13.66 -1.35 4.26
N GLN A 21 12.38 -1.12 4.04
CA GLN A 21 11.91 -0.10 3.13
C GLN A 21 12.25 1.30 3.66
N ASP A 22 12.80 2.15 2.79
CA ASP A 22 13.02 3.55 3.10
C ASP A 22 11.73 4.32 2.86
N LEU A 23 10.98 4.56 3.93
CA LEU A 23 9.67 5.16 3.85
C LEU A 23 9.71 6.63 3.41
N GLU A 24 10.84 7.30 3.58
CA GLU A 24 10.97 8.69 3.14
C GLU A 24 10.96 8.81 1.62
N GLN A 25 11.34 7.73 0.93
CA GLN A 25 11.33 7.70 -0.53
C GLN A 25 9.97 7.33 -1.11
N VAL A 26 9.03 6.89 -0.27
CA VAL A 26 7.71 6.48 -0.73
C VAL A 26 6.83 7.69 -0.99
N THR A 27 6.31 7.79 -2.21
CA THR A 27 5.37 8.85 -2.60
C THR A 27 4.17 8.23 -3.29
N MET A 28 3.18 9.06 -3.62
CA MET A 28 2.01 8.61 -4.38
C MET A 28 2.38 7.99 -5.72
N GLU A 29 3.48 8.46 -6.31
CA GLU A 29 3.93 7.99 -7.62
C GLU A 29 4.74 6.71 -7.56
N SER A 30 5.17 6.28 -6.37
CA SER A 30 5.98 5.07 -6.22
C SER A 30 5.24 3.85 -6.73
N ARG A 31 5.95 3.00 -7.48
CA ARG A 31 5.39 1.76 -8.00
C ARG A 31 5.62 0.65 -6.98
N LEU A 32 4.57 -0.09 -6.68
CA LEU A 32 4.62 -1.09 -5.60
C LEU A 32 5.64 -2.20 -5.90
N GLY A 33 5.65 -2.69 -7.12
CA GLY A 33 6.58 -3.76 -7.49
C GLY A 33 7.97 -3.27 -7.80
N GLU A 34 8.09 -2.25 -8.67
CA GLU A 34 9.40 -1.80 -9.17
C GLU A 34 10.16 -0.93 -8.18
N ASP A 35 9.46 0.00 -7.53
CA ASP A 35 10.10 0.96 -6.64
C ASP A 35 10.18 0.47 -5.21
N LEU A 36 9.15 -0.22 -4.73
CA LEU A 36 9.09 -0.73 -3.36
C LEU A 36 9.51 -2.18 -3.24
N GLY A 37 9.70 -2.87 -4.36
CA GLY A 37 10.18 -4.24 -4.36
C GLY A 37 9.19 -5.27 -3.83
N LEU A 38 7.89 -4.97 -3.88
CA LEU A 38 6.88 -5.89 -3.37
C LEU A 38 6.59 -6.96 -4.43
N ASP A 39 6.82 -8.22 -4.07
CA ASP A 39 6.46 -9.34 -4.93
C ASP A 39 5.01 -9.75 -4.69
N SER A 40 4.56 -10.83 -5.36
CA SER A 40 3.17 -11.27 -5.26
C SER A 40 2.75 -11.59 -3.83
N LEU A 41 3.63 -12.21 -3.06
CA LEU A 41 3.33 -12.56 -1.68
C LEU A 41 3.21 -11.32 -0.79
N THR A 42 4.18 -10.40 -0.90
CA THR A 42 4.14 -9.17 -0.11
C THR A 42 3.00 -8.26 -0.51
N LEU A 43 2.64 -8.23 -1.80
CA LEU A 43 1.45 -7.49 -2.25
C LEU A 43 0.18 -8.07 -1.64
N MET A 44 0.08 -9.38 -1.53
CA MET A 44 -1.06 -10.03 -0.88
C MET A 44 -1.11 -9.67 0.60
N LEU A 45 0.03 -9.72 1.29
CA LEU A 45 0.10 -9.36 2.70
C LEU A 45 -0.27 -7.89 2.91
N MET A 46 0.20 -7.00 2.03
CA MET A 46 -0.17 -5.59 2.06
C MET A 46 -1.68 -5.43 1.90
N SER A 47 -2.28 -6.14 0.95
CA SER A 47 -3.72 -6.05 0.69
C SER A 47 -4.54 -6.49 1.91
N LEU A 48 -4.13 -7.58 2.57
CA LEU A 48 -4.80 -8.05 3.77
C LEU A 48 -4.68 -7.04 4.91
N ALA A 49 -3.50 -6.43 5.07
CA ALA A 49 -3.29 -5.41 6.09
C ALA A 49 -4.12 -4.17 5.82
N VAL A 50 -4.25 -3.76 4.55
CA VAL A 50 -5.08 -2.64 4.16
C VAL A 50 -6.55 -2.91 4.49
N GLU A 51 -7.04 -4.09 4.16
CA GLU A 51 -8.42 -4.45 4.46
C GLU A 51 -8.70 -4.38 5.96
N THR A 52 -7.78 -4.88 6.76
CA THR A 52 -7.94 -4.88 8.22
C THR A 52 -7.83 -3.48 8.80
N ARG A 53 -6.83 -2.72 8.35
CA ARG A 53 -6.55 -1.38 8.88
C ARG A 53 -7.67 -0.39 8.57
N PHE A 54 -8.20 -0.43 7.36
CA PHE A 54 -9.20 0.54 6.90
C PHE A 54 -10.63 0.00 6.96
N GLY A 55 -10.81 -1.26 7.33
CA GLY A 55 -12.14 -1.85 7.41
C GLY A 55 -12.84 -1.93 6.06
N ILE A 56 -12.09 -2.18 5.00
CA ILE A 56 -12.62 -2.26 3.64
C ILE A 56 -12.37 -3.65 3.06
N ARG A 57 -12.97 -3.90 1.92
CA ARG A 57 -12.76 -5.14 1.19
C ARG A 57 -12.20 -4.81 -0.19
N ILE A 58 -11.10 -5.47 -0.54
CA ILE A 58 -10.51 -5.35 -1.88
C ILE A 58 -11.06 -6.49 -2.72
N GLU A 59 -11.78 -6.16 -3.77
CA GLU A 59 -12.42 -7.16 -4.62
C GLU A 59 -11.40 -7.95 -5.44
N PRO A 60 -11.68 -9.24 -5.71
CA PRO A 60 -10.83 -10.04 -6.59
C PRO A 60 -10.70 -9.38 -7.96
N GLY A 61 -9.52 -9.44 -8.54
CA GLY A 61 -9.26 -8.85 -9.84
C GLY A 61 -8.81 -7.40 -9.81
N VAL A 62 -8.93 -6.73 -8.67
CA VAL A 62 -8.37 -5.40 -8.52
C VAL A 62 -6.86 -5.51 -8.39
N SER A 63 -6.13 -4.73 -9.17
CA SER A 63 -4.67 -4.68 -9.07
C SER A 63 -4.20 -3.25 -8.89
N PHE A 64 -3.14 -3.09 -8.12
CA PHE A 64 -2.55 -1.79 -7.84
C PHE A 64 -1.15 -1.74 -8.41
N VAL A 65 -0.83 -0.68 -9.14
CA VAL A 65 0.50 -0.47 -9.70
C VAL A 65 1.28 0.51 -8.84
N ARG A 66 0.65 1.62 -8.48
CA ARG A 66 1.28 2.69 -7.69
C ARG A 66 0.61 2.84 -6.33
N VAL A 67 1.31 3.52 -5.44
CA VAL A 67 0.76 3.88 -4.12
C VAL A 67 -0.55 4.66 -4.29
N ALA A 68 -0.60 5.58 -5.28
CA ALA A 68 -1.79 6.36 -5.55
C ALA A 68 -3.01 5.48 -5.84
N ASP A 69 -2.82 4.35 -6.50
CA ASP A 69 -3.93 3.44 -6.81
C ASP A 69 -4.56 2.90 -5.52
N VAL A 70 -3.74 2.57 -4.54
CA VAL A 70 -4.22 2.08 -3.25
C VAL A 70 -4.93 3.19 -2.49
N VAL A 71 -4.32 4.38 -2.44
CA VAL A 71 -4.90 5.53 -1.75
C VAL A 71 -6.27 5.88 -2.34
N ASN A 72 -6.36 5.92 -3.67
CA ASN A 72 -7.62 6.25 -4.34
C ASN A 72 -8.70 5.20 -4.13
N TYR A 73 -8.30 3.93 -4.00
CA TYR A 73 -9.25 2.85 -3.72
C TYR A 73 -9.86 3.00 -2.32
N ILE A 74 -9.04 3.40 -1.35
CA ILE A 74 -9.47 3.58 0.04
C ILE A 74 -10.31 4.85 0.21
N ALA A 75 -9.91 5.91 -0.46
CA ALA A 75 -10.55 7.24 -0.32
C ALA A 75 -11.99 7.29 -0.82
#